data_7b0feff2a164a81aae4903a32e5b6c16
#
_entry.id   7b0feff2a164a81aae4903a32e5b6c16
#
_cell.length_a   1.000
_cell.length_b   1.000
_cell.length_c   1.000
_cell.angle_alpha   90.00
_cell.angle_beta   90.00
_cell.angle_gamma   90.00
#
_symmetry.space_group_name_H-M   'P 1'
#
loop_
_entity.id
_entity.type
_entity.pdbx_description
1 polymer ?
#
loop_
_entity_poly.entity_id
_entity_poly.type
_entity_poly.pdbx_seq_one_letter_code
_entity_poly.pdbx_strand_id
1 'polypeptide(L)'
;VTNIRNILQTLINNDIEFVIIGGVAAIALGSDYPTSDLDICYSRTTENLQRLSSVLLSLDAKLRNVPPDIPFTPDAPTLKSGLNFTFTTSLGALDILGEVGGIGFYNEVKKFSNEEIVFGLKCFVLNLDGLLLSKKFAGRKKDEPVIIELEAIKEMLQKKK
;
A
#
# COMPACT_ATOMS: atom_id res chain seq x y z
N VAL A 1 2.51 14.24 -10.14
CA VAL A 1 2.24 12.86 -10.58
C VAL A 1 3.17 11.91 -9.82
N THR A 2 2.61 10.87 -9.25
CA THR A 2 3.40 9.87 -8.50
C THR A 2 4.07 8.90 -9.44
N ASN A 3 5.38 8.73 -9.27
CA ASN A 3 6.16 7.72 -10.00
C ASN A 3 6.11 6.38 -9.24
N ILE A 4 5.00 5.68 -9.39
CA ILE A 4 4.74 4.44 -8.64
C ILE A 4 5.78 3.38 -8.94
N ARG A 5 6.17 3.21 -10.21
CA ARG A 5 7.17 2.22 -10.61
C ARG A 5 8.51 2.45 -9.87
N ASN A 6 8.98 3.68 -9.82
CA ASN A 6 10.26 3.98 -9.19
C ASN A 6 10.21 3.84 -7.66
N ILE A 7 9.07 4.15 -7.04
CA ILE A 7 8.90 3.86 -5.61
C ILE A 7 8.97 2.36 -5.36
N LEU A 8 8.24 1.56 -6.13
CA LEU A 8 8.27 0.09 -6.01
C LEU A 8 9.67 -0.47 -6.23
N GLN A 9 10.37 0.01 -7.26
CA GLN A 9 11.75 -0.42 -7.52
C GLN A 9 12.67 -0.12 -6.34
N THR A 10 12.52 1.05 -5.73
CA THR A 10 13.32 1.43 -4.56
C THR A 10 13.02 0.52 -3.37
N LEU A 11 11.76 0.22 -3.12
CA LEU A 11 11.36 -0.70 -2.05
C LEU A 11 11.95 -2.10 -2.27
N ILE A 12 11.83 -2.62 -3.48
CA ILE A 12 12.34 -3.96 -3.84
C ILE A 12 13.87 -3.99 -3.73
N ASN A 13 14.57 -2.98 -4.23
CA ASN A 13 16.03 -2.92 -4.20
C ASN A 13 16.60 -2.87 -2.78
N ASN A 14 15.80 -2.43 -1.82
CA ASN A 14 16.19 -2.33 -0.42
C ASN A 14 15.60 -3.45 0.46
N ASP A 15 15.10 -4.51 -0.17
CA ASP A 15 14.57 -5.70 0.50
C ASP A 15 13.46 -5.38 1.52
N ILE A 16 12.62 -4.39 1.22
CA ILE A 16 11.49 -4.07 2.07
C ILE A 16 10.42 -5.16 1.98
N GLU A 17 9.94 -5.62 3.12
CA GLU A 17 8.80 -6.54 3.19
C GLU A 17 7.51 -5.71 3.18
N PHE A 18 6.76 -5.84 2.09
CA PHE A 18 5.51 -5.09 1.92
C PHE A 18 4.53 -5.82 1.02
N VAL A 19 3.27 -5.44 1.14
CA VAL A 19 2.18 -5.88 0.25
C VAL A 19 1.54 -4.63 -0.34
N ILE A 20 1.36 -4.58 -1.65
CA ILE A 20 0.61 -3.50 -2.29
C ILE A 20 -0.87 -3.65 -1.94
N ILE A 21 -1.46 -2.56 -1.47
CA ILE A 21 -2.88 -2.49 -1.12
C ILE A 21 -3.53 -1.32 -1.86
N GLY A 22 -4.78 -1.06 -1.59
CA GLY A 22 -5.48 0.13 -2.10
C GLY A 22 -5.66 0.17 -3.61
N GLY A 23 -5.60 1.38 -4.18
CA GLY A 23 -5.93 1.62 -5.58
C GLY A 23 -5.01 0.91 -6.57
N VAL A 24 -3.71 0.85 -6.30
CA VAL A 24 -2.76 0.15 -7.18
C VAL A 24 -3.05 -1.35 -7.18
N ALA A 25 -3.40 -1.94 -6.03
CA ALA A 25 -3.80 -3.34 -5.97
C ALA A 25 -5.08 -3.59 -6.79
N ALA A 26 -6.05 -2.69 -6.70
CA ALA A 26 -7.27 -2.79 -7.50
C ALA A 26 -6.96 -2.75 -9.00
N ILE A 27 -6.10 -1.84 -9.44
CA ILE A 27 -5.69 -1.74 -10.85
C ILE A 27 -4.98 -3.03 -11.30
N ALA A 28 -4.11 -3.58 -10.47
CA ALA A 28 -3.43 -4.85 -10.77
C ALA A 28 -4.41 -6.01 -10.96
N LEU A 29 -5.59 -5.93 -10.35
CA LEU A 29 -6.65 -6.94 -10.46
C LEU A 29 -7.69 -6.62 -11.53
N GLY A 30 -7.51 -5.54 -12.29
CA GLY A 30 -8.37 -5.21 -13.43
C GLY A 30 -9.25 -3.99 -13.26
N SER A 31 -9.12 -3.23 -12.17
CA SER A 31 -9.89 -1.99 -11.98
C SER A 31 -9.47 -0.92 -12.97
N ASP A 32 -10.44 -0.18 -13.49
CA ASP A 32 -10.22 0.97 -14.38
C ASP A 32 -10.17 2.30 -13.62
N TYR A 33 -10.40 2.31 -12.31
CA TYR A 33 -10.39 3.54 -11.53
C TYR A 33 -8.96 4.06 -11.33
N PRO A 34 -8.72 5.34 -11.60
CA PRO A 34 -7.37 5.91 -11.44
C PRO A 34 -6.98 6.02 -9.98
N THR A 35 -5.68 5.99 -9.73
CA THR A 35 -5.11 6.28 -8.41
C THR A 35 -3.87 7.17 -8.57
N SER A 36 -3.66 8.05 -7.61
CA SER A 36 -2.50 8.95 -7.57
C SER A 36 -1.49 8.58 -6.48
N ASP A 37 -1.84 7.61 -5.63
CA ASP A 37 -1.05 7.24 -4.46
C ASP A 37 -0.65 5.78 -4.55
N LEU A 38 0.54 5.47 -4.04
CA LEU A 38 0.91 4.08 -3.75
C LEU A 38 0.62 3.80 -2.28
N ASP A 39 -0.21 2.80 -2.02
CA ASP A 39 -0.51 2.32 -0.67
C ASP A 39 0.13 0.96 -0.45
N ILE A 40 0.86 0.81 0.64
CA ILE A 40 1.46 -0.48 1.02
C ILE A 40 1.17 -0.80 2.48
N CYS A 41 1.10 -2.10 2.78
CA CYS A 41 1.17 -2.60 4.15
C CYS A 41 2.58 -3.11 4.37
N TYR A 42 3.23 -2.69 5.44
CA TYR A 42 4.64 -3.01 5.70
C TYR A 42 4.80 -3.88 6.95
N SER A 43 5.83 -4.73 6.94
CA SER A 43 6.22 -5.52 8.10
C SER A 43 6.84 -4.60 9.16
N ARG A 44 6.48 -4.81 10.42
CA ARG A 44 6.94 -3.99 11.56
C ARG A 44 8.07 -4.65 12.35
N THR A 45 8.78 -5.60 11.76
CA THR A 45 10.00 -6.13 12.37
C THR A 45 11.06 -5.05 12.44
N THR A 46 11.96 -5.16 13.42
CA THR A 46 13.04 -4.19 13.61
C THR A 46 13.86 -4.00 12.34
N GLU A 47 14.21 -5.10 11.67
CA GLU A 47 15.00 -5.08 10.44
C GLU A 47 14.27 -4.35 9.31
N ASN A 48 12.98 -4.63 9.14
CA ASN A 48 12.20 -3.99 8.09
C ASN A 48 12.02 -2.50 8.36
N LEU A 49 11.80 -2.12 9.62
CA LEU A 49 11.68 -0.69 9.99
C LEU A 49 12.97 0.07 9.72
N GLN A 50 14.12 -0.54 9.98
CA GLN A 50 15.42 0.10 9.71
C GLN A 50 15.62 0.31 8.20
N ARG A 51 15.32 -0.68 7.38
CA ARG A 51 15.41 -0.59 5.92
C ARG A 51 14.43 0.45 5.38
N LEU A 52 13.19 0.41 5.87
CA LEU A 52 12.15 1.34 5.46
C LEU A 52 12.51 2.78 5.82
N SER A 53 13.05 3.00 7.02
CA SER A 53 13.54 4.31 7.43
C SER A 53 14.60 4.84 6.45
N SER A 54 15.57 4.02 6.06
CA SER A 54 16.61 4.42 5.10
C SER A 54 16.00 4.80 3.75
N VAL A 55 15.02 4.04 3.26
CA VAL A 55 14.31 4.35 2.01
C VAL A 55 13.56 5.67 2.12
N LEU A 56 12.80 5.86 3.20
CA LEU A 56 12.02 7.08 3.40
C LEU A 56 12.93 8.32 3.47
N LEU A 57 14.06 8.21 4.14
CA LEU A 57 15.05 9.29 4.20
C LEU A 57 15.60 9.58 2.81
N SER A 58 15.94 8.55 2.03
CA SER A 58 16.47 8.72 0.67
C SER A 58 15.47 9.35 -0.29
N LEU A 59 14.18 9.14 -0.06
CA LEU A 59 13.10 9.71 -0.85
C LEU A 59 12.59 11.05 -0.32
N ASP A 60 13.28 11.63 0.66
CA ASP A 60 12.87 12.90 1.29
C ASP A 60 11.40 12.88 1.75
N ALA A 61 10.99 11.79 2.38
CA ALA A 61 9.60 11.60 2.80
C ALA A 61 9.21 12.59 3.89
N LYS A 62 8.08 13.26 3.66
CA LYS A 62 7.50 14.23 4.61
C LYS A 62 6.02 13.89 4.81
N LEU A 63 5.53 14.13 6.01
CA LEU A 63 4.11 13.91 6.30
C LEU A 63 3.24 14.80 5.41
N ARG A 64 2.23 14.20 4.78
CA ARG A 64 1.26 14.91 3.96
C ARG A 64 0.14 15.44 4.86
N ASN A 65 -0.38 16.63 4.52
CA ASN A 65 -1.48 17.28 5.23
C ASN A 65 -1.15 17.68 6.68
N VAL A 66 0.12 17.95 6.96
CA VAL A 66 0.60 18.44 8.25
C VAL A 66 1.35 19.75 8.00
N PRO A 67 1.24 20.76 8.91
CA PRO A 67 2.01 21.99 8.74
C PRO A 67 3.51 21.71 8.58
N PRO A 68 4.18 22.42 7.62
CA PRO A 68 5.59 22.12 7.31
C PRO A 68 6.56 22.39 8.44
N ASP A 69 6.18 23.18 9.44
CA ASP A 69 7.00 23.54 10.59
C ASP A 69 6.96 22.48 11.70
N ILE A 70 6.11 21.45 11.59
CA ILE A 70 6.06 20.37 12.56
C ILE A 70 7.26 19.44 12.33
N PRO A 71 8.15 19.27 13.32
CA PRO A 71 9.30 18.38 13.19
C PRO A 71 8.88 16.94 13.00
N PHE A 72 9.39 16.29 11.96
CA PHE A 72 9.18 14.87 11.72
C PHE A 72 10.38 14.27 11.01
N THR A 73 10.87 13.16 11.51
CA THR A 73 11.92 12.36 10.86
C THR A 73 11.43 10.92 10.78
N PRO A 74 11.41 10.31 9.58
CA PRO A 74 10.93 8.93 9.43
C PRO A 74 11.99 7.91 9.84
N ASP A 75 12.55 8.05 11.05
CA ASP A 75 13.49 7.09 11.59
C ASP A 75 12.78 5.86 12.16
N ALA A 76 13.53 4.80 12.44
CA ALA A 76 12.94 3.54 12.90
C ALA A 76 12.16 3.68 14.22
N PRO A 77 12.65 4.40 15.25
CA PRO A 77 11.85 4.61 16.46
C PRO A 77 10.53 5.34 16.21
N THR A 78 10.54 6.36 15.34
CA THR A 78 9.33 7.09 14.97
C THR A 78 8.33 6.19 14.26
N LEU A 79 8.79 5.39 13.31
CA LEU A 79 7.94 4.43 12.60
C LEU A 79 7.37 3.39 13.56
N LYS A 80 8.15 2.96 14.54
CA LYS A 80 7.70 1.98 15.54
C LYS A 80 6.65 2.55 16.48
N SER A 81 6.75 3.83 16.86
CA SER A 81 5.79 4.47 17.75
C SER A 81 4.48 4.84 17.08
N GLY A 82 4.46 5.00 15.75
CA GLY A 82 3.24 5.18 14.97
C GLY A 82 2.83 3.88 14.29
N LEU A 83 1.81 3.94 13.46
CA LEU A 83 1.28 2.77 12.77
C LEU A 83 1.07 3.04 11.29
N ASN A 84 0.28 4.04 10.95
CA ASN A 84 -0.07 4.40 9.58
C ASN A 84 0.44 5.81 9.29
N PHE A 85 1.11 5.98 8.16
CA PHE A 85 1.70 7.27 7.77
C PHE A 85 1.36 7.57 6.31
N THR A 86 1.04 8.83 6.03
CA THR A 86 0.83 9.33 4.68
C THR A 86 1.95 10.29 4.33
N PHE A 87 2.72 9.96 3.30
CA PHE A 87 3.89 10.73 2.91
C PHE A 87 3.75 11.38 1.54
N THR A 88 4.40 12.52 1.39
CA THR A 88 4.84 13.03 0.11
C THR A 88 6.32 12.77 0.01
N THR A 89 6.77 12.17 -1.09
CA THR A 89 8.19 11.88 -1.33
C THR A 89 8.66 12.58 -2.60
N SER A 90 9.97 12.52 -2.86
CA SER A 90 10.53 13.03 -4.12
C SER A 90 9.97 12.33 -5.36
N LEU A 91 9.39 11.13 -5.20
CA LEU A 91 8.75 10.37 -6.29
C LEU A 91 7.22 10.43 -6.25
N GLY A 92 6.64 11.14 -5.29
CA GLY A 92 5.21 11.33 -5.15
C GLY A 92 4.62 10.73 -3.87
N ALA A 93 3.32 10.52 -3.87
CA ALA A 93 2.57 10.13 -2.67
C ALA A 93 2.75 8.65 -2.34
N LEU A 94 3.14 8.38 -1.09
CA LEU A 94 3.34 7.03 -0.56
C LEU A 94 2.66 6.93 0.81
N ASP A 95 1.70 6.02 0.92
CA ASP A 95 1.00 5.75 2.18
C ASP A 95 1.45 4.38 2.69
N ILE A 96 1.90 4.33 3.93
CA ILE A 96 2.32 3.08 4.56
C ILE A 96 1.42 2.75 5.73
N LEU A 97 0.86 1.55 5.72
CA LEU A 97 -0.06 1.07 6.75
C LEU A 97 0.58 -0.11 7.48
N GLY A 98 0.65 0.00 8.80
CA GLY A 98 1.07 -1.13 9.64
C GLY A 98 -0.07 -2.11 9.87
N GLU A 99 -1.31 -1.62 9.84
CA GLU A 99 -2.51 -2.42 9.99
C GLU A 99 -3.53 -2.03 8.92
N VAL A 100 -4.13 -3.02 8.31
CA VAL A 100 -5.22 -2.82 7.33
C VAL A 100 -6.54 -3.19 8.01
N GLY A 101 -7.45 -2.21 8.12
CA GLY A 101 -8.76 -2.44 8.72
C GLY A 101 -9.52 -3.54 8.02
N GLY A 102 -10.12 -4.44 8.80
CA GLY A 102 -10.84 -5.60 8.29
C GLY A 102 -9.97 -6.83 8.03
N ILE A 103 -8.65 -6.70 8.09
CA ILE A 103 -7.70 -7.81 7.84
C ILE A 103 -6.72 -8.01 8.99
N GLY A 104 -5.92 -6.98 9.32
CA GLY A 104 -4.92 -7.06 10.39
C GLY A 104 -3.57 -6.50 10.00
N PHE A 105 -2.52 -7.01 10.65
CA PHE A 105 -1.13 -6.60 10.42
C PHE A 105 -0.54 -7.33 9.21
N TYR A 106 0.72 -7.02 8.90
CA TYR A 106 1.41 -7.50 7.70
C TYR A 106 1.26 -9.01 7.47
N ASN A 107 1.46 -9.84 8.51
CA ASN A 107 1.39 -11.29 8.33
C ASN A 107 -0.01 -11.75 7.89
N GLU A 108 -1.07 -11.12 8.41
CA GLU A 108 -2.44 -11.41 7.99
C GLU A 108 -2.73 -10.87 6.59
N VAL A 109 -2.26 -9.67 6.31
CA VAL A 109 -2.41 -9.06 4.98
C VAL A 109 -1.72 -9.91 3.92
N LYS A 110 -0.53 -10.42 4.22
CA LYS A 110 0.22 -11.26 3.29
C LYS A 110 -0.53 -12.56 2.94
N LYS A 111 -1.29 -13.12 3.87
CA LYS A 111 -2.13 -14.29 3.61
C LYS A 111 -3.23 -14.02 2.59
N PHE A 112 -3.64 -12.76 2.45
CA PHE A 112 -4.61 -12.31 1.46
C PHE A 112 -3.93 -11.70 0.23
N SER A 113 -2.68 -12.05 -0.04
CA SER A 113 -1.94 -11.53 -1.17
C SER A 113 -1.46 -12.64 -2.10
N ASN A 114 -1.21 -12.27 -3.34
CA ASN A 114 -0.57 -13.11 -4.34
C ASN A 114 0.59 -12.35 -4.97
N GLU A 115 1.58 -13.08 -5.49
CA GLU A 115 2.62 -12.46 -6.31
C GLU A 115 2.03 -12.09 -7.68
N GLU A 116 2.22 -10.82 -8.06
CA GLU A 116 1.76 -10.28 -9.33
C GLU A 116 2.87 -9.46 -9.97
N ILE A 117 2.78 -9.24 -11.27
CA ILE A 117 3.66 -8.32 -11.98
C ILE A 117 2.97 -6.96 -12.04
N VAL A 118 3.56 -5.95 -11.41
CA VAL A 118 3.04 -4.59 -11.32
C VAL A 118 4.08 -3.65 -11.90
N PHE A 119 3.75 -2.94 -12.96
CA PHE A 119 4.69 -2.07 -13.68
C PHE A 119 5.99 -2.80 -14.06
N GLY A 120 5.88 -4.08 -14.44
CA GLY A 120 7.02 -4.91 -14.79
C GLY A 120 7.82 -5.47 -13.61
N LEU A 121 7.36 -5.25 -12.39
CA LEU A 121 8.04 -5.66 -11.16
C LEU A 121 7.21 -6.71 -10.43
N LYS A 122 7.91 -7.71 -9.87
CA LYS A 122 7.26 -8.78 -9.12
C LYS A 122 7.02 -8.32 -7.68
N CYS A 123 5.75 -8.24 -7.29
CA CYS A 123 5.34 -7.74 -5.97
C CYS A 123 4.23 -8.62 -5.38
N PHE A 124 4.11 -8.64 -4.06
CA PHE A 124 2.91 -9.14 -3.40
C PHE A 124 1.82 -8.08 -3.47
N VAL A 125 0.65 -8.48 -3.90
CA VAL A 125 -0.51 -7.60 -4.09
C VAL A 125 -1.70 -8.20 -3.35
N LEU A 126 -2.41 -7.37 -2.60
CA LEU A 126 -3.62 -7.80 -1.90
C LEU A 126 -4.60 -8.37 -2.92
N ASN A 127 -5.13 -9.55 -2.64
CA ASN A 127 -6.04 -10.22 -3.56
C ASN A 127 -7.44 -9.61 -3.50
N LEU A 128 -8.31 -10.10 -4.36
CA LEU A 128 -9.66 -9.57 -4.52
C LEU A 128 -10.47 -9.65 -3.22
N ASP A 129 -10.39 -10.79 -2.53
CA ASP A 129 -11.09 -10.96 -1.25
C ASP A 129 -10.56 -10.00 -0.18
N GLY A 130 -9.25 -9.82 -0.11
CA GLY A 130 -8.62 -8.87 0.82
C GLY A 130 -9.02 -7.43 0.52
N LEU A 131 -9.04 -7.03 -0.75
CA LEU A 131 -9.49 -5.69 -1.14
C LEU A 131 -10.94 -5.44 -0.75
N LEU A 132 -11.82 -6.40 -1.01
CA LEU A 132 -13.23 -6.28 -0.65
C LEU A 132 -13.41 -6.17 0.86
N LEU A 133 -12.70 -6.99 1.64
CA LEU A 133 -12.74 -6.91 3.11
C LEU A 133 -12.34 -5.52 3.60
N SER A 134 -11.22 -4.99 3.12
CA SER A 134 -10.70 -3.72 3.60
C SER A 134 -11.58 -2.54 3.19
N LYS A 135 -12.08 -2.53 1.95
CA LYS A 135 -12.93 -1.44 1.47
C LYS A 135 -14.30 -1.44 2.13
N LYS A 136 -14.90 -2.60 2.34
CA LYS A 136 -16.17 -2.73 3.05
C LYS A 136 -16.02 -2.34 4.52
N PHE A 137 -14.91 -2.69 5.16
CA PHE A 137 -14.62 -2.29 6.53
C PHE A 137 -14.52 -0.77 6.66
N ALA A 138 -13.83 -0.11 5.71
CA ALA A 138 -13.68 1.35 5.71
C ALA A 138 -15.02 2.07 5.52
N GLY A 139 -15.95 1.47 4.77
CA GLY A 139 -17.31 1.99 4.61
C GLY A 139 -17.39 3.36 3.95
N ARG A 140 -16.39 3.76 3.16
CA ARG A 140 -16.37 5.08 2.53
C ARG A 140 -17.23 5.07 1.26
N LYS A 141 -18.03 6.14 1.10
CA LYS A 141 -18.87 6.29 -0.10
C LYS A 141 -18.06 6.35 -1.39
N LYS A 142 -16.86 6.93 -1.34
CA LYS A 142 -15.98 7.03 -2.50
C LYS A 142 -15.49 5.66 -3.00
N ASP A 143 -15.53 4.63 -2.16
CA ASP A 143 -15.12 3.28 -2.52
C ASP A 143 -16.26 2.44 -3.11
N GLU A 144 -17.51 2.89 -3.01
CA GLU A 144 -18.66 2.12 -3.51
C GLU A 144 -18.54 1.73 -4.99
N PRO A 145 -18.17 2.64 -5.92
CA PRO A 145 -18.02 2.24 -7.32
C PRO A 145 -16.94 1.18 -7.53
N VAL A 146 -15.84 1.27 -6.80
CA VAL A 146 -14.75 0.29 -6.89
C VAL A 146 -15.19 -1.05 -6.30
N ILE A 147 -15.93 -1.05 -5.19
CA ILE A 147 -16.47 -2.28 -4.61
C ILE A 147 -17.38 -3.00 -5.61
N ILE A 148 -18.26 -2.27 -6.27
CA ILE A 148 -19.16 -2.83 -7.29
C ILE A 148 -18.36 -3.46 -8.43
N GLU A 149 -17.34 -2.74 -8.91
CA GLU A 149 -16.44 -3.22 -9.96
C GLU A 149 -15.69 -4.49 -9.54
N LEU A 150 -15.14 -4.50 -8.33
CA LEU A 150 -14.40 -5.66 -7.81
C LEU A 150 -15.31 -6.88 -7.61
N GLU A 151 -16.54 -6.67 -7.15
CA GLU A 151 -17.51 -7.76 -7.01
C GLU A 151 -17.89 -8.33 -8.38
N ALA A 152 -18.03 -7.49 -9.40
CA ALA A 152 -18.27 -7.94 -10.77
C ALA A 152 -17.10 -8.77 -11.31
N ILE A 153 -15.87 -8.35 -11.05
CA ILE A 153 -14.66 -9.11 -11.41
C ILE A 153 -14.66 -10.47 -10.71
N LYS A 154 -15.00 -10.50 -9.42
CA LYS A 154 -15.07 -11.74 -8.66
C LYS A 154 -16.09 -12.72 -9.25
N GLU A 155 -17.27 -12.24 -9.63
CA GLU A 155 -18.28 -13.07 -10.28
C GLU A 155 -17.78 -13.63 -11.60
N MET A 156 -17.12 -12.80 -12.42
CA MET A 156 -16.57 -13.24 -13.70
C MET A 156 -15.54 -14.35 -13.52
N LEU A 157 -14.66 -14.23 -12.52
CA LEU A 157 -13.65 -15.25 -12.23
C LEU A 157 -14.27 -16.55 -11.73
N GLN A 158 -15.35 -16.48 -10.96
CA GLN A 158 -16.05 -17.66 -10.46
C GLN A 158 -16.76 -18.42 -11.58
N LYS A 159 -17.31 -17.71 -12.57
CA LYS A 159 -17.99 -18.32 -13.72
C LYS A 159 -17.04 -19.05 -14.69
N LYS A 160 -15.74 -18.71 -14.66
CA LYS A 160 -14.72 -19.34 -15.51
C LYS A 160 -14.17 -20.65 -14.90
N LYS A 161 -14.55 -20.95 -13.69
CA LYS A 161 -14.23 -22.24 -13.05
C LYS A 161 -15.35 -23.24 -13.33
#